data_b5e572430ffe69b94ef56c8facb8c82d
#
_entry.id   b5e572430ffe69b94ef56c8facb8c82d
#
_cell.length_a   1.000
_cell.length_b   1.000
_cell.length_c   1.000
_cell.angle_alpha   90.00
_cell.angle_beta   90.00
_cell.angle_gamma   90.00
#
_symmetry.space_group_name_H-M   'P 1'
#
loop_
_entity.id
_entity.type
_entity.pdbx_description
1 polymer ?
#
loop_
_entity_poly.entity_id
_entity_poly.type
_entity_poly.pdbx_seq_one_letter_code
_entity_poly.pdbx_strand_id
1 'polypeptide(L)'
;MSWLWYVLAGLSAGVAAGMGMGGGTLLIPVLTLALGMPQHAAQGVNVLAFLPAAAAALVIHAKAGRLRFRTCFPIILAGAGGALGATLLSGMLEAPWLRRMFGGFLILLACLRTFGKRLK
;
A
#
# COMPACT_ATOMS: atom_id res chain seq x y z
N MET A 1 0.90 -26.65 -12.34
CA MET A 1 2.03 -26.34 -11.44
C MET A 1 2.14 -24.85 -11.07
N SER A 2 1.76 -23.94 -11.94
CA SER A 2 1.76 -22.49 -11.65
C SER A 2 0.79 -22.05 -10.55
N TRP A 3 -0.31 -22.77 -10.35
CA TRP A 3 -1.29 -22.47 -9.30
C TRP A 3 -0.70 -22.49 -7.87
N LEU A 4 0.20 -23.42 -7.64
CA LEU A 4 0.86 -23.55 -6.34
C LEU A 4 1.69 -22.31 -6.01
N TRP A 5 2.38 -21.74 -7.00
CA TRP A 5 3.18 -20.52 -6.83
C TRP A 5 2.30 -19.29 -6.52
N TYR A 6 1.13 -19.17 -7.15
CA TYR A 6 0.19 -18.10 -6.84
C TYR A 6 -0.38 -18.21 -5.42
N VAL A 7 -0.71 -19.44 -4.99
CA VAL A 7 -1.21 -19.69 -3.63
C VAL A 7 -0.11 -19.39 -2.60
N LEU A 8 1.12 -19.84 -2.82
CA LEU A 8 2.25 -19.55 -1.94
C LEU A 8 2.58 -18.06 -1.87
N ALA A 9 2.54 -17.36 -3.01
CA ALA A 9 2.73 -15.92 -3.07
C ALA A 9 1.65 -15.18 -2.28
N GLY A 10 0.38 -15.56 -2.46
CA GLY A 10 -0.73 -14.96 -1.72
C GLY A 10 -0.66 -15.23 -0.22
N LEU A 11 -0.29 -16.46 0.16
CA LEU A 11 -0.18 -16.85 1.57
C LEU A 11 0.98 -16.13 2.28
N SER A 12 2.15 -16.06 1.65
CA SER A 12 3.28 -15.32 2.19
C SER A 12 3.02 -13.80 2.29
N ALA A 13 2.36 -13.23 1.28
CA ALA A 13 1.95 -11.83 1.30
C ALA A 13 0.90 -11.55 2.38
N GLY A 14 -0.06 -12.48 2.58
CA GLY A 14 -1.08 -12.37 3.63
C GLY A 14 -0.48 -12.41 5.03
N VAL A 15 0.48 -13.30 5.28
CA VAL A 15 1.22 -13.36 6.55
C VAL A 15 1.99 -12.07 6.80
N ALA A 16 2.71 -11.58 5.80
CA ALA A 16 3.46 -10.32 5.89
C ALA A 16 2.55 -9.11 6.13
N ALA A 17 1.39 -9.09 5.49
CA ALA A 17 0.37 -8.06 5.72
C ALA A 17 -0.15 -8.08 7.15
N GLY A 18 -0.39 -9.27 7.71
CA GLY A 18 -0.79 -9.48 9.11
C GLY A 18 0.27 -9.02 10.12
N MET A 19 1.54 -9.13 9.76
CA MET A 19 2.66 -8.63 10.57
C MET A 19 2.85 -7.10 10.48
N GLY A 20 2.03 -6.39 9.72
CA GLY A 20 2.10 -4.93 9.57
C GLY A 20 3.15 -4.43 8.59
N MET A 21 3.81 -5.31 7.83
CA MET A 21 4.80 -4.93 6.82
C MET A 21 4.19 -4.42 5.52
N GLY A 22 2.85 -4.55 5.37
CA GLY A 22 2.14 -4.21 4.14
C GLY A 22 2.28 -5.31 3.08
N GLY A 23 1.15 -5.97 2.72
CA GLY A 23 1.14 -7.13 1.80
C GLY A 23 1.75 -6.87 0.44
N GLY A 24 1.68 -5.61 -0.05
CA GLY A 24 2.24 -5.23 -1.34
C GLY A 24 3.76 -5.24 -1.42
N THR A 25 4.46 -5.07 -0.30
CA THR A 25 5.93 -5.04 -0.27
C THR A 25 6.56 -6.37 -0.64
N LEU A 26 5.88 -7.49 -0.34
CA LEU A 26 6.32 -8.83 -0.72
C LEU A 26 5.59 -9.35 -1.96
N LEU A 27 4.31 -9.04 -2.12
CA LEU A 27 3.51 -9.55 -3.22
C LEU A 27 4.04 -9.08 -4.58
N ILE A 28 4.34 -7.79 -4.70
CA ILE A 28 4.81 -7.20 -5.97
C ILE A 28 6.15 -7.80 -6.40
N PRO A 29 7.22 -7.83 -5.57
CA PRO A 29 8.48 -8.48 -5.94
C PRO A 29 8.35 -9.97 -6.27
N VAL A 30 7.53 -10.70 -5.51
CA VAL A 30 7.31 -12.13 -5.78
C VAL A 30 6.63 -12.34 -7.13
N LEU A 31 5.59 -11.56 -7.45
CA LEU A 31 4.89 -11.66 -8.72
C LEU A 31 5.77 -11.24 -9.90
N THR A 32 6.61 -10.23 -9.73
CA THR A 32 7.47 -9.73 -10.82
C THR A 32 8.71 -10.59 -11.02
N LEU A 33 9.36 -11.03 -9.95
CA LEU A 33 10.65 -11.78 -10.04
C LEU A 33 10.42 -13.29 -10.18
N ALA A 34 9.47 -13.87 -9.45
CA ALA A 34 9.24 -15.31 -9.49
C ALA A 34 8.32 -15.73 -10.65
N LEU A 35 7.34 -14.92 -11.00
CA LEU A 35 6.33 -15.23 -12.02
C LEU A 35 6.51 -14.43 -13.31
N GLY A 36 7.49 -13.50 -13.36
CA GLY A 36 7.79 -12.71 -14.54
C GLY A 36 6.66 -11.77 -14.98
N MET A 37 5.75 -11.43 -14.07
CA MET A 37 4.62 -10.55 -14.38
C MET A 37 5.07 -9.11 -14.57
N PRO A 38 4.47 -8.36 -15.52
CA PRO A 38 4.71 -6.93 -15.65
C PRO A 38 4.36 -6.20 -14.34
N GLN A 39 5.15 -5.20 -13.95
CA GLN A 39 4.97 -4.48 -12.69
C GLN A 39 3.57 -3.86 -12.54
N HIS A 40 2.99 -3.34 -13.62
CA HIS A 40 1.64 -2.80 -13.60
C HIS A 40 0.58 -3.86 -13.31
N ALA A 41 0.74 -5.08 -13.87
CA ALA A 41 -0.17 -6.19 -13.59
C ALA A 41 -0.05 -6.66 -12.14
N ALA A 42 1.16 -6.77 -11.61
CA ALA A 42 1.40 -7.10 -10.20
C ALA A 42 0.79 -6.07 -9.23
N GLN A 43 0.88 -4.79 -9.56
CA GLN A 43 0.22 -3.71 -8.81
C GLN A 43 -1.31 -3.83 -8.86
N GLY A 44 -1.87 -4.15 -10.02
CA GLY A 44 -3.32 -4.40 -10.18
C GLY A 44 -3.81 -5.56 -9.31
N VAL A 45 -3.09 -6.68 -9.31
CA VAL A 45 -3.38 -7.85 -8.45
C VAL A 45 -3.32 -7.46 -6.97
N ASN A 46 -2.33 -6.66 -6.59
CA ASN A 46 -2.19 -6.17 -5.22
C ASN A 46 -3.39 -5.32 -4.79
N VAL A 47 -3.86 -4.40 -5.64
CA VAL A 47 -5.05 -3.58 -5.37
C VAL A 47 -6.29 -4.45 -5.22
N LEU A 48 -6.48 -5.43 -6.12
CA LEU A 48 -7.61 -6.38 -6.04
C LEU A 48 -7.57 -7.23 -4.77
N ALA A 49 -6.39 -7.65 -4.32
CA ALA A 49 -6.22 -8.38 -3.06
C ALA A 49 -6.53 -7.52 -1.82
N PHE A 50 -6.27 -6.21 -1.90
CA PHE A 50 -6.60 -5.28 -0.81
C PHE A 50 -8.09 -5.03 -0.64
N LEU A 51 -8.89 -5.11 -1.69
CA LEU A 51 -10.33 -4.83 -1.62
C LEU A 51 -11.06 -5.71 -0.60
N PRO A 52 -10.97 -7.05 -0.65
CA PRO A 52 -11.64 -7.90 0.35
C PRO A 52 -11.04 -7.73 1.75
N ALA A 53 -9.74 -7.51 1.87
CA ALA A 53 -9.09 -7.27 3.15
C ALA A 53 -9.57 -5.95 3.78
N ALA A 54 -9.68 -4.89 2.98
CA ALA A 54 -10.20 -3.59 3.41
C ALA A 54 -11.66 -3.68 3.81
N ALA A 55 -12.49 -4.41 3.07
CA ALA A 55 -13.90 -4.63 3.40
C ALA A 55 -14.04 -5.37 4.74
N ALA A 56 -13.27 -6.44 4.96
CA ALA A 56 -13.27 -7.16 6.22
C ALA A 56 -12.82 -6.29 7.40
N ALA A 57 -11.74 -5.54 7.23
CA ALA A 57 -11.26 -4.61 8.25
C ALA A 57 -12.29 -3.53 8.59
N LEU A 58 -12.95 -2.97 7.57
CA LEU A 58 -13.99 -1.96 7.75
C LEU A 58 -15.17 -2.49 8.57
N VAL A 59 -15.63 -3.72 8.28
CA VAL A 59 -16.72 -4.37 9.03
C VAL A 59 -16.31 -4.59 10.50
N ILE A 60 -15.09 -5.07 10.76
CA ILE A 60 -14.60 -5.32 12.11
C ILE A 60 -14.50 -4.00 12.90
N HIS A 61 -13.95 -2.96 12.31
CA HIS A 61 -13.81 -1.66 12.95
C HIS A 61 -15.15 -0.95 13.14
N ALA A 62 -16.11 -1.14 12.22
CA ALA A 62 -17.48 -0.64 12.37
C ALA A 62 -18.21 -1.29 13.56
N LYS A 63 -18.11 -2.63 13.68
CA LYS A 63 -18.69 -3.38 14.80
C LYS A 63 -18.06 -3.00 16.16
N ALA A 64 -16.77 -2.67 16.16
CA ALA A 64 -16.05 -2.21 17.35
C ALA A 64 -16.39 -0.77 17.77
N GLY A 65 -17.27 -0.07 17.04
CA GLY A 65 -17.68 1.31 17.36
C GLY A 65 -16.59 2.36 17.14
N ARG A 66 -15.49 2.01 16.49
CA ARG A 66 -14.34 2.90 16.27
C ARG A 66 -14.52 3.84 15.10
N LEU A 67 -15.50 3.59 14.23
CA LEU A 67 -15.77 4.41 13.05
C LEU A 67 -16.68 5.59 13.41
N ARG A 68 -16.11 6.76 13.48
CA ARG A 68 -16.85 8.03 13.48
C ARG A 68 -16.99 8.51 12.06
N PHE A 69 -18.10 8.23 11.43
CA PHE A 69 -18.39 8.62 10.03
C PHE A 69 -18.12 10.10 9.76
N ARG A 70 -18.44 10.95 10.71
CA ARG A 70 -18.27 12.41 10.61
C ARG A 70 -16.79 12.82 10.50
N THR A 71 -15.87 12.05 11.08
CA THR A 71 -14.42 12.30 11.02
C THR A 71 -13.76 11.55 9.86
N CYS A 72 -14.29 10.36 9.52
CA CYS A 72 -13.72 9.53 8.44
C CYS A 72 -14.04 10.10 7.05
N PHE A 73 -15.21 10.71 6.87
CA PHE A 73 -15.66 11.21 5.56
C PHE A 73 -14.70 12.25 4.93
N PRO A 74 -14.29 13.34 5.63
CA PRO A 74 -13.34 14.28 5.05
C PRO A 74 -11.96 13.66 4.79
N ILE A 75 -11.53 12.69 5.60
CA ILE A 75 -10.26 11.97 5.40
C ILE A 75 -10.31 11.11 4.14
N ILE A 76 -11.43 10.41 3.91
CA ILE A 76 -11.65 9.61 2.70
C ILE A 76 -11.64 10.50 1.47
N LEU A 77 -12.34 11.63 1.50
CA LEU A 77 -12.36 12.58 0.37
C LEU A 77 -10.98 13.18 0.08
N ALA A 78 -10.26 13.59 1.13
CA ALA A 78 -8.90 14.10 1.00
C ALA A 78 -7.94 13.03 0.46
N GLY A 79 -8.04 11.79 0.94
CA GLY A 79 -7.25 10.66 0.48
C GLY A 79 -7.55 10.30 -0.98
N ALA A 80 -8.83 10.24 -1.35
CA ALA A 80 -9.24 9.96 -2.73
C ALA A 80 -8.82 11.09 -3.68
N GLY A 81 -9.02 12.34 -3.29
CA GLY A 81 -8.58 13.51 -4.07
C GLY A 81 -7.05 13.55 -4.23
N GLY A 82 -6.31 13.28 -3.17
CA GLY A 82 -4.85 13.17 -3.19
C GLY A 82 -4.36 12.03 -4.09
N ALA A 83 -5.00 10.87 -4.04
CA ALA A 83 -4.67 9.73 -4.87
C ALA A 83 -4.93 10.01 -6.37
N LEU A 84 -6.06 10.60 -6.70
CA LEU A 84 -6.38 11.01 -8.07
C LEU A 84 -5.39 12.06 -8.59
N GLY A 85 -5.11 13.09 -7.79
CA GLY A 85 -4.14 14.12 -8.14
C GLY A 85 -2.73 13.55 -8.33
N ALA A 86 -2.29 12.68 -7.44
CA ALA A 86 -1.00 12.03 -7.55
C ALA A 86 -0.90 11.11 -8.77
N THR A 87 -1.99 10.41 -9.12
CA THR A 87 -2.03 9.53 -10.30
C THR A 87 -1.94 10.33 -11.60
N LEU A 88 -2.66 11.45 -11.69
CA LEU A 88 -2.59 12.35 -12.84
C LEU A 88 -1.20 12.97 -12.98
N LEU A 89 -0.63 13.42 -11.86
CA LEU A 89 0.72 14.00 -11.82
C LEU A 89 1.80 12.97 -12.18
N SER A 90 1.65 11.74 -11.70
CA SER A 90 2.55 10.62 -12.00
C SER A 90 2.53 10.22 -13.47
N GLY A 91 1.40 10.38 -14.16
CA GLY A 91 1.30 10.17 -15.61
C GLY A 91 1.99 11.26 -16.45
N MET A 92 2.23 12.43 -15.89
CA MET A 92 2.89 13.56 -16.55
C MET A 92 4.39 13.66 -16.23
N LEU A 93 4.84 13.01 -15.15
CA LEU A 93 6.22 13.04 -14.69
C LEU A 93 6.99 11.81 -15.16
N GLU A 94 8.23 12.03 -15.62
CA GLU A 94 9.15 10.95 -15.95
C GLU A 94 9.53 10.15 -14.69
N ALA A 95 9.67 8.84 -14.84
CA ALA A 95 9.98 7.91 -13.75
C ALA A 95 11.17 8.31 -12.85
N PRO A 96 12.28 8.93 -13.33
CA PRO A 96 13.39 9.33 -12.48
C PRO A 96 13.03 10.44 -11.48
N TRP A 97 12.14 11.36 -11.84
CA TRP A 97 11.68 12.43 -10.94
C TRP A 97 10.84 11.87 -9.79
N LEU A 98 9.96 10.94 -10.09
CA LEU A 98 9.11 10.26 -9.11
C LEU A 98 9.95 9.50 -8.07
N ARG A 99 11.00 8.81 -8.52
CA ARG A 99 11.95 8.11 -7.65
C ARG A 99 12.71 9.06 -6.73
N ARG A 100 13.13 10.23 -7.22
CA ARG A 100 13.84 11.24 -6.42
C ARG A 100 12.94 11.85 -5.36
N MET A 101 11.70 12.18 -5.71
CA MET A 101 10.72 12.70 -4.74
C MET A 101 10.39 11.67 -3.67
N PHE A 102 10.20 10.41 -4.05
CA PHE A 102 9.94 9.33 -3.09
C PHE A 102 11.14 9.07 -2.17
N GLY A 103 12.34 9.05 -2.72
CA GLY A 103 13.58 8.95 -1.94
C GLY A 103 13.74 10.09 -0.93
N GLY A 104 13.49 11.33 -1.36
CA GLY A 104 13.50 12.51 -0.50
C GLY A 104 12.47 12.43 0.62
N PHE A 105 11.27 11.95 0.32
CA PHE A 105 10.22 11.74 1.32
C PHE A 105 10.60 10.67 2.36
N LEU A 106 11.22 9.57 1.94
CA LEU A 106 11.71 8.53 2.85
C LEU A 106 12.82 9.04 3.76
N ILE A 107 13.74 9.85 3.24
CA ILE A 107 14.80 10.50 4.03
C ILE A 107 14.18 11.45 5.05
N LEU A 108 13.20 12.26 4.64
CA LEU A 108 12.48 13.17 5.54
C LEU A 108 11.80 12.40 6.68
N LEU A 109 11.09 11.32 6.37
CA LEU A 109 10.44 10.46 7.38
C LEU A 109 11.46 9.82 8.33
N ALA A 110 12.59 9.35 7.81
CA ALA A 110 13.67 8.77 8.61
C ALA A 110 14.25 9.81 9.56
N CYS A 111 14.51 11.02 9.08
CA CYS A 111 14.99 12.13 9.90
C CYS A 111 13.98 12.51 10.99
N LEU A 112 12.71 12.69 10.63
CA LEU A 112 11.66 13.04 11.61
C LEU A 112 11.50 11.95 12.67
N ARG A 113 11.58 10.68 12.30
CA ARG A 113 11.50 9.57 13.23
C ARG A 113 12.71 9.47 14.16
N THR A 114 13.90 9.78 13.65
CA THR A 114 15.15 9.73 14.42
C THR A 114 15.21 10.90 15.40
N PHE A 115 14.86 12.11 14.95
CA PHE A 115 14.83 13.29 15.81
C PHE A 115 13.64 13.29 16.79
N GLY A 116 12.48 12.77 16.38
CA GLY A 116 11.30 12.66 17.24
C GLY A 116 11.49 11.71 18.43
N LYS A 117 12.42 10.75 18.36
CA LYS A 117 12.79 9.88 19.49
C LYS A 117 13.70 10.57 20.52
N ARG A 118 14.37 11.67 20.15
CA ARG A 118 15.25 12.40 21.08
C ARG A 118 14.52 13.47 21.91
N LEU A 119 13.25 13.75 21.58
CA LEU A 119 12.43 14.76 22.27
C LEU A 119 11.44 14.17 23.29
N LYS A 120 11.47 12.86 23.53
CA LYS A 120 10.79 12.17 24.63
C LYS A 120 11.82 11.56 25.58
#